data_4e529269d901afd4cb4e3a791a5b3eb7
#
_entry.id   4e529269d901afd4cb4e3a791a5b3eb7
#
_cell.length_a   1.000
_cell.length_b   1.000
_cell.length_c   1.000
_cell.angle_alpha   90.00
_cell.angle_beta   90.00
_cell.angle_gamma   90.00
#
_symmetry.space_group_name_H-M   'P 1'
#
loop_
_entity.id
_entity.type
_entity.pdbx_description
1 polymer ?
#
loop_
_entity_poly.entity_id
_entity_poly.type
_entity_poly.pdbx_seq_one_letter_code
_entity_poly.pdbx_strand_id
1 'polypeptide(L)'
;MSDVLTQPLQFTDPRDLDDLRTFATRARAVDDGAIRLTASGPVLAAYVCVLRPRLLGESTPTILGLRTVALARPAELDVTVPLAAVLDRLARADADDVELPVPPMTVTESWAGVGAPRTGWEPLGALPDAALRQAAEAGITEIAAIIPDKPGALIVNNARATVWGQQLPDAGGLPAGAAFAALTLGFLADGEQSLFRAGRWYRLSSARGHVLVRAGSGLQSALSADGA
;
A
#
# COMPACT_ATOMS: atom_id res chain seq x y z
N MET A 1 -9.62 21.45 18.99
CA MET A 1 -9.20 20.45 18.00
C MET A 1 -8.30 19.32 18.58
N SER A 2 -8.24 19.17 19.91
CA SER A 2 -7.31 18.20 20.58
C SER A 2 -7.98 16.90 21.06
N ASP A 3 -9.28 16.71 20.87
CA ASP A 3 -10.01 15.61 21.50
C ASP A 3 -10.14 14.34 20.63
N VAL A 4 -9.85 14.43 19.34
CA VAL A 4 -10.04 13.30 18.38
C VAL A 4 -8.95 12.23 18.52
N LEU A 5 -7.77 12.58 19.01
CA LEU A 5 -6.66 11.63 19.21
C LEU A 5 -6.73 10.90 20.55
N THR A 6 -7.69 11.21 21.41
CA THR A 6 -7.75 10.69 22.78
C THR A 6 -8.63 9.44 22.89
N GLN A 7 -9.50 9.17 21.93
CA GLN A 7 -10.36 8.00 21.96
C GLN A 7 -9.73 6.85 21.13
N PRO A 8 -9.71 5.62 21.68
CA PRO A 8 -9.25 4.46 20.93
C PRO A 8 -10.23 4.15 19.79
N LEU A 9 -9.72 3.62 18.69
CA LEU A 9 -10.54 3.01 17.64
C LEU A 9 -11.15 1.73 18.18
N GLN A 10 -12.46 1.56 18.03
CA GLN A 10 -13.17 0.36 18.46
C GLN A 10 -13.54 -0.50 17.25
N PHE A 11 -13.09 -1.74 17.25
CA PHE A 11 -13.34 -2.72 16.19
C PHE A 11 -14.52 -3.61 16.54
N THR A 12 -15.08 -4.27 15.53
CA THR A 12 -16.25 -5.13 15.68
C THR A 12 -15.86 -6.53 16.19
N ASP A 13 -14.66 -6.99 15.86
CA ASP A 13 -14.17 -8.33 16.17
C ASP A 13 -12.68 -8.25 16.55
N PRO A 14 -12.22 -8.99 17.58
CA PRO A 14 -10.79 -9.08 17.91
C PRO A 14 -9.89 -9.49 16.73
N ARG A 15 -10.42 -10.28 15.79
CA ARG A 15 -9.71 -10.67 14.56
C ARG A 15 -9.33 -9.48 13.67
N ASP A 16 -10.05 -8.37 13.77
CA ASP A 16 -9.74 -7.15 13.05
C ASP A 16 -8.40 -6.55 13.49
N LEU A 17 -8.09 -6.63 14.79
CA LEU A 17 -6.78 -6.23 15.32
C LEU A 17 -5.66 -7.18 14.86
N ASP A 18 -5.91 -8.48 14.82
CA ASP A 18 -4.95 -9.47 14.32
C ASP A 18 -4.67 -9.29 12.83
N ASP A 19 -5.69 -9.01 12.06
CA ASP A 19 -5.57 -8.67 10.64
C ASP A 19 -4.75 -7.39 10.42
N LEU A 20 -5.02 -6.35 11.22
CA LEU A 20 -4.26 -5.10 11.16
C LEU A 20 -2.81 -5.32 11.61
N ARG A 21 -2.57 -6.13 12.65
CA ARG A 21 -1.22 -6.53 13.11
C ARG A 21 -0.46 -7.26 12.01
N THR A 22 -1.10 -8.21 11.35
CA THR A 22 -0.52 -8.96 10.23
C THR A 22 -0.16 -8.03 9.07
N PHE A 23 -1.07 -7.15 8.68
CA PHE A 23 -0.84 -6.15 7.63
C PHE A 23 0.32 -5.21 7.99
N ALA A 24 0.33 -4.64 9.19
CA ALA A 24 1.37 -3.74 9.65
C ALA A 24 2.75 -4.43 9.76
N THR A 25 2.79 -5.69 10.22
CA THR A 25 4.02 -6.48 10.31
C THR A 25 4.61 -6.76 8.92
N ARG A 26 3.78 -7.11 7.95
CA ARG A 26 4.21 -7.32 6.56
C ARG A 26 4.69 -6.02 5.92
N ALA A 27 4.01 -4.92 6.17
CA ALA A 27 4.41 -3.60 5.70
C ALA A 27 5.79 -3.21 6.25
N ARG A 28 6.05 -3.45 7.53
CA ARG A 28 7.33 -3.17 8.17
C ARG A 28 8.49 -3.95 7.57
N ALA A 29 8.25 -5.16 7.10
CA ALA A 29 9.28 -5.96 6.41
C ALA A 29 9.69 -5.33 5.06
N VAL A 30 8.86 -4.47 4.47
CA VAL A 30 9.16 -3.75 3.21
C VAL A 30 9.81 -2.40 3.47
N ASP A 31 9.25 -1.61 4.39
CA ASP A 31 9.74 -0.29 4.80
C ASP A 31 9.25 0.00 6.24
N ASP A 32 10.18 0.19 7.18
CA ASP A 32 9.87 0.57 8.56
C ASP A 32 9.60 2.08 8.67
N GLY A 33 8.63 2.55 7.91
CA GLY A 33 8.25 3.95 7.83
C GLY A 33 6.99 4.28 8.64
N ALA A 34 5.97 4.74 7.95
CA ALA A 34 4.73 5.21 8.55
C ALA A 34 3.50 4.47 8.03
N ILE A 35 2.44 4.51 8.82
CA ILE A 35 1.10 4.11 8.45
C ILE A 35 0.17 5.32 8.57
N ARG A 36 -0.65 5.57 7.55
CA ARG A 36 -1.73 6.56 7.63
C ARG A 36 -3.02 5.85 7.96
N LEU A 37 -3.66 6.30 9.02
CA LEU A 37 -4.96 5.83 9.49
C LEU A 37 -5.99 6.91 9.18
N THR A 38 -6.98 6.58 8.36
CA THR A 38 -8.11 7.46 8.11
C THR A 38 -9.39 6.74 8.50
N ALA A 39 -10.22 7.37 9.30
CA ALA A 39 -11.56 6.89 9.60
C ALA A 39 -12.57 7.93 9.15
N SER A 40 -13.65 7.49 8.55
CA SER A 40 -14.81 8.30 8.21
C SER A 40 -16.05 7.45 8.42
N GLY A 41 -16.78 7.74 9.48
CA GLY A 41 -17.89 6.92 9.95
C GLY A 41 -17.42 5.52 10.42
N PRO A 42 -18.09 4.44 10.01
CA PRO A 42 -17.85 3.08 10.54
C PRO A 42 -16.69 2.33 9.87
N VAL A 43 -15.81 3.00 9.12
CA VAL A 43 -14.72 2.34 8.38
C VAL A 43 -13.38 3.00 8.69
N LEU A 44 -12.43 2.19 9.09
CA LEU A 44 -11.00 2.53 9.14
C LEU A 44 -10.34 2.11 7.82
N ALA A 45 -9.56 3.00 7.22
CA ALA A 45 -8.66 2.71 6.12
C ALA A 45 -7.22 2.94 6.57
N ALA A 46 -6.42 1.88 6.53
CA ALA A 46 -5.01 1.87 6.89
C ALA A 46 -4.14 1.81 5.62
N TYR A 47 -3.31 2.83 5.40
CA TYR A 47 -2.43 2.94 4.24
C TYR A 47 -0.97 2.78 4.64
N VAL A 48 -0.22 2.01 3.87
CA VAL A 48 1.25 1.89 3.99
C VAL A 48 1.90 2.14 2.64
N CYS A 49 3.13 2.65 2.62
CA CYS A 49 3.86 2.89 1.39
C CYS A 49 4.85 1.76 1.11
N VAL A 50 4.75 1.15 -0.08
CA VAL A 50 5.66 0.08 -0.54
C VAL A 50 6.75 0.65 -1.43
N LEU A 51 6.41 1.64 -2.27
CA LEU A 51 7.34 2.30 -3.18
C LEU A 51 6.92 3.76 -3.36
N ARG A 52 7.89 4.67 -3.40
CA ARG A 52 7.68 6.07 -3.70
C ARG A 52 8.92 6.70 -4.34
N PRO A 53 8.79 7.82 -5.07
CA PRO A 53 9.92 8.66 -5.43
C PRO A 53 10.66 9.13 -4.17
N ARG A 54 11.98 9.10 -4.21
CA ARG A 54 12.83 9.59 -3.12
C ARG A 54 13.37 10.99 -3.41
N LEU A 55 13.46 11.36 -4.69
CA LEU A 55 13.93 12.65 -5.17
C LEU A 55 12.88 13.31 -6.08
N LEU A 56 12.93 14.64 -6.15
CA LEU A 56 12.11 15.41 -7.10
C LEU A 56 12.50 15.05 -8.54
N GLY A 57 11.49 14.86 -9.39
CA GLY A 57 11.70 14.53 -10.80
C GLY A 57 11.84 13.05 -11.12
N GLU A 58 11.87 12.15 -10.12
CA GLU A 58 11.84 10.71 -10.38
C GLU A 58 10.50 10.29 -10.97
N SER A 59 10.56 9.39 -11.96
CA SER A 59 9.39 8.76 -12.57
C SER A 59 8.88 7.52 -11.81
N THR A 60 9.50 7.22 -10.66
CA THR A 60 9.11 6.10 -9.80
C THR A 60 7.63 6.20 -9.43
N PRO A 61 6.82 5.13 -9.63
CA PRO A 61 5.43 5.15 -9.19
C PRO A 61 5.32 5.21 -7.67
N THR A 62 4.23 5.79 -7.16
CA THR A 62 3.87 5.64 -5.73
C THR A 62 2.94 4.45 -5.60
N ILE A 63 3.34 3.46 -4.80
CA ILE A 63 2.60 2.22 -4.58
C ILE A 63 2.26 2.10 -3.10
N LEU A 64 0.96 2.04 -2.82
CA LEU A 64 0.42 1.97 -1.48
C LEU A 64 -0.34 0.65 -1.27
N GLY A 65 -0.18 0.05 -0.11
CA GLY A 65 -1.11 -0.95 0.39
C GLY A 65 -2.24 -0.29 1.17
N LEU A 66 -3.44 -0.78 1.00
CA LEU A 66 -4.63 -0.33 1.73
C LEU A 66 -5.37 -1.53 2.32
N ARG A 67 -5.59 -1.48 3.63
CA ARG A 67 -6.50 -2.38 4.34
C ARG A 67 -7.66 -1.57 4.90
N THR A 68 -8.89 -2.02 4.68
CA THR A 68 -10.08 -1.44 5.30
C THR A 68 -10.62 -2.39 6.35
N VAL A 69 -11.06 -1.82 7.48
CA VAL A 69 -11.58 -2.57 8.61
C VAL A 69 -12.83 -1.87 9.13
N ALA A 70 -13.84 -2.65 9.54
CA ALA A 70 -15.05 -2.12 10.12
C ALA A 70 -14.82 -1.65 11.56
N LEU A 71 -15.40 -0.52 11.93
CA LEU A 71 -15.40 0.00 13.30
C LEU A 71 -16.76 -0.24 13.94
N ALA A 72 -16.76 -0.73 15.17
CA ALA A 72 -17.97 -0.87 16.00
C ALA A 72 -18.55 0.49 16.38
N ARG A 73 -17.69 1.50 16.54
CA ARG A 73 -18.08 2.88 16.79
C ARG A 73 -17.55 3.77 15.66
N PRO A 74 -18.42 4.56 15.01
CA PRO A 74 -17.99 5.54 14.02
C PRO A 74 -16.92 6.49 14.55
N ALA A 75 -15.91 6.79 13.71
CA ALA A 75 -14.84 7.70 14.05
C ALA A 75 -14.52 8.65 12.89
N GLU A 76 -13.95 9.81 13.21
CA GLU A 76 -13.38 10.75 12.25
C GLU A 76 -11.90 10.92 12.60
N LEU A 77 -11.01 10.45 11.73
CA LEU A 77 -9.59 10.45 11.96
C LEU A 77 -8.84 10.59 10.63
N ASP A 78 -7.78 11.38 10.63
CA ASP A 78 -6.78 11.38 9.54
C ASP A 78 -5.41 11.71 10.13
N VAL A 79 -4.63 10.68 10.40
CA VAL A 79 -3.30 10.80 11.00
C VAL A 79 -2.30 9.88 10.30
N THR A 80 -1.07 10.36 10.20
CA THR A 80 0.08 9.55 9.79
C THR A 80 1.00 9.40 10.98
N VAL A 81 1.26 8.16 11.38
CA VAL A 81 2.00 7.82 12.59
C VAL A 81 3.12 6.82 12.25
N PRO A 82 4.19 6.72 13.08
CA PRO A 82 5.20 5.68 12.89
C PRO A 82 4.57 4.29 12.92
N LEU A 83 4.91 3.44 11.94
CA LEU A 83 4.40 2.07 11.85
C LEU A 83 4.77 1.25 13.09
N ALA A 84 5.99 1.43 13.60
CA ALA A 84 6.45 0.81 14.84
C ALA A 84 5.55 1.16 16.03
N ALA A 85 5.07 2.42 16.14
CA ALA A 85 4.22 2.83 17.25
C ALA A 85 2.82 2.17 17.22
N VAL A 86 2.31 1.85 16.04
CA VAL A 86 1.06 1.06 15.90
C VAL A 86 1.32 -0.39 16.28
N LEU A 87 2.41 -0.97 15.77
CA LEU A 87 2.79 -2.36 16.09
C LEU A 87 3.01 -2.57 17.58
N ASP A 88 3.63 -1.62 18.29
CA ASP A 88 3.83 -1.68 19.74
C ASP A 88 2.50 -1.73 20.51
N ARG A 89 1.46 -1.07 20.01
CA ARG A 89 0.12 -1.10 20.61
C ARG A 89 -0.58 -2.42 20.32
N LEU A 90 -0.53 -2.85 19.07
CA LEU A 90 -1.08 -4.13 18.65
C LEU A 90 -0.41 -5.31 19.37
N ALA A 91 0.89 -5.22 19.68
CA ALA A 91 1.61 -6.25 20.43
C ALA A 91 1.22 -6.33 21.90
N ARG A 92 0.64 -5.27 22.47
CA ARG A 92 0.16 -5.22 23.87
C ARG A 92 -1.32 -5.55 23.99
N ALA A 93 -2.04 -5.63 22.89
CA ALA A 93 -3.45 -6.00 22.89
C ALA A 93 -3.60 -7.49 23.23
N ASP A 94 -4.50 -7.79 24.16
CA ASP A 94 -4.88 -9.15 24.50
C ASP A 94 -5.75 -9.79 23.39
N ALA A 95 -5.95 -11.10 23.46
CA ALA A 95 -6.64 -11.85 22.41
C ALA A 95 -8.10 -11.43 22.20
N ASP A 96 -8.74 -10.92 23.24
CA ASP A 96 -10.15 -10.49 23.23
C ASP A 96 -10.31 -8.97 23.08
N ASP A 97 -9.20 -8.23 22.94
CA ASP A 97 -9.25 -6.79 22.78
C ASP A 97 -9.84 -6.39 21.43
N VAL A 98 -10.67 -5.35 21.46
CA VAL A 98 -11.27 -4.72 20.27
C VAL A 98 -10.92 -3.24 20.17
N GLU A 99 -9.97 -2.74 20.96
CA GLU A 99 -9.59 -1.34 21.00
C GLU A 99 -8.15 -1.14 20.56
N LEU A 100 -7.93 -0.12 19.70
CA LEU A 100 -6.60 0.34 19.31
C LEU A 100 -6.43 1.81 19.72
N PRO A 101 -5.61 2.10 20.74
CA PRO A 101 -5.21 3.46 21.05
C PRO A 101 -4.38 4.06 19.90
N VAL A 102 -4.82 5.21 19.36
CA VAL A 102 -4.09 5.89 18.29
C VAL A 102 -2.79 6.48 18.84
N PRO A 103 -1.63 6.26 18.19
CA PRO A 103 -0.37 6.89 18.62
C PRO A 103 -0.48 8.42 18.61
N PRO A 104 -0.08 9.13 19.69
CA PRO A 104 -0.21 10.59 19.77
C PRO A 104 0.85 11.33 18.93
N MET A 105 1.97 10.68 18.62
CA MET A 105 3.03 11.28 17.81
C MET A 105 2.75 11.04 16.32
N THR A 106 2.60 12.13 15.57
CA THR A 106 2.42 12.11 14.13
C THR A 106 3.74 12.36 13.40
N VAL A 107 3.81 11.87 12.16
CA VAL A 107 4.93 12.11 11.24
C VAL A 107 4.41 12.65 9.91
N THR A 108 5.28 13.33 9.16
CA THR A 108 4.94 13.84 7.82
C THR A 108 5.58 12.95 6.77
N GLU A 109 4.76 12.43 5.86
CA GLU A 109 5.20 11.62 4.73
C GLU A 109 4.66 12.19 3.42
N SER A 110 5.51 12.33 2.42
CA SER A 110 5.13 12.92 1.12
C SER A 110 4.03 12.13 0.40
N TRP A 111 4.02 10.82 0.56
CA TRP A 111 3.00 9.93 -0.02
C TRP A 111 1.64 10.05 0.66
N ALA A 112 1.60 10.43 1.93
CA ALA A 112 0.36 10.56 2.69
C ALA A 112 -0.47 11.79 2.26
N GLY A 113 0.16 12.81 1.69
CA GLY A 113 -0.52 14.00 1.18
C GLY A 113 -1.26 13.81 -0.15
N VAL A 114 -1.12 12.64 -0.81
CA VAL A 114 -1.71 12.37 -2.12
C VAL A 114 -2.65 11.17 -2.01
N GLY A 115 -3.95 11.45 -1.94
CA GLY A 115 -4.98 10.40 -1.87
C GLY A 115 -5.40 9.87 -3.25
N ALA A 116 -5.73 8.59 -3.30
CA ALA A 116 -6.40 8.00 -4.45
C ALA A 116 -7.84 8.53 -4.57
N PRO A 117 -8.42 8.63 -5.77
CA PRO A 117 -9.81 9.00 -5.95
C PRO A 117 -10.75 8.04 -5.19
N ARG A 118 -11.82 8.58 -4.61
CA ARG A 118 -12.83 7.76 -3.95
C ARG A 118 -13.84 7.16 -4.94
N THR A 119 -14.02 7.80 -6.08
CA THR A 119 -14.99 7.45 -7.14
C THR A 119 -14.36 7.56 -8.53
N GLY A 120 -15.10 7.21 -9.58
CA GLY A 120 -14.62 7.33 -10.96
C GLY A 120 -13.65 6.21 -11.37
N TRP A 121 -13.72 5.06 -10.70
CA TRP A 121 -12.94 3.89 -11.05
C TRP A 121 -13.58 3.11 -12.19
N GLU A 122 -12.85 2.97 -13.29
CA GLU A 122 -13.23 2.19 -14.46
C GLU A 122 -12.60 0.80 -14.39
N PRO A 123 -13.34 -0.28 -14.61
CA PRO A 123 -12.78 -1.63 -14.60
C PRO A 123 -11.91 -1.84 -15.84
N LEU A 124 -10.72 -2.41 -15.65
CA LEU A 124 -9.81 -2.86 -16.72
C LEU A 124 -9.77 -4.38 -16.89
N GLY A 125 -10.43 -5.13 -16.01
CA GLY A 125 -10.44 -6.58 -15.99
C GLY A 125 -9.98 -7.16 -14.66
N ALA A 126 -9.46 -8.39 -14.72
CA ALA A 126 -8.90 -9.08 -13.56
C ALA A 126 -7.57 -9.74 -13.92
N LEU A 127 -6.70 -9.90 -12.93
CA LEU A 127 -5.39 -10.54 -13.05
C LEU A 127 -5.34 -11.76 -12.13
N PRO A 128 -4.95 -12.94 -12.61
CA PRO A 128 -4.79 -14.13 -11.77
C PRO A 128 -3.71 -13.92 -10.69
N ASP A 129 -3.99 -14.35 -9.47
CA ASP A 129 -3.04 -14.30 -8.36
C ASP A 129 -1.73 -15.01 -8.67
N ALA A 130 -1.79 -16.12 -9.44
CA ALA A 130 -0.62 -16.87 -9.88
C ALA A 130 0.29 -16.02 -10.79
N ALA A 131 -0.28 -15.26 -11.73
CA ALA A 131 0.48 -14.40 -12.63
C ALA A 131 1.13 -13.23 -11.86
N LEU A 132 0.41 -12.63 -10.91
CA LEU A 132 0.94 -11.59 -10.04
C LEU A 132 2.06 -12.11 -9.15
N ARG A 133 1.91 -13.31 -8.59
CA ARG A 133 2.96 -13.98 -7.80
C ARG A 133 4.21 -14.19 -8.62
N GLN A 134 4.08 -14.77 -9.80
CA GLN A 134 5.20 -15.01 -10.72
C GLN A 134 5.93 -13.70 -11.09
N ALA A 135 5.20 -12.64 -11.40
CA ALA A 135 5.78 -11.34 -11.71
C ALA A 135 6.54 -10.74 -10.51
N ALA A 136 5.98 -10.84 -9.30
CA ALA A 136 6.63 -10.39 -8.09
C ALA A 136 7.93 -11.16 -7.79
N GLU A 137 7.91 -12.48 -7.90
CA GLU A 137 9.07 -13.35 -7.67
C GLU A 137 10.17 -13.13 -8.71
N ALA A 138 9.79 -12.94 -9.98
CA ALA A 138 10.73 -12.59 -11.04
C ALA A 138 11.43 -11.26 -10.77
N GLY A 139 10.66 -10.21 -10.38
CA GLY A 139 11.24 -8.92 -10.04
C GLY A 139 12.11 -8.95 -8.78
N ILE A 140 11.78 -9.75 -7.76
CA ILE A 140 12.65 -9.97 -6.59
C ILE A 140 13.99 -10.59 -7.03
N THR A 141 13.96 -11.59 -7.89
CA THR A 141 15.14 -12.26 -8.43
C THR A 141 15.99 -11.29 -9.26
N GLU A 142 15.35 -10.48 -10.11
CA GLU A 142 16.04 -9.45 -10.91
C GLU A 142 16.73 -8.41 -10.03
N ILE A 143 16.06 -7.91 -8.99
CA ILE A 143 16.65 -6.96 -8.03
C ILE A 143 17.85 -7.61 -7.32
N ALA A 144 17.73 -8.85 -6.87
CA ALA A 144 18.81 -9.55 -6.20
C ALA A 144 20.04 -9.73 -7.09
N ALA A 145 19.84 -9.89 -8.40
CA ALA A 145 20.94 -10.00 -9.37
C ALA A 145 21.63 -8.65 -9.68
N ILE A 146 20.91 -7.54 -9.54
CA ILE A 146 21.45 -6.18 -9.80
C ILE A 146 22.24 -5.65 -8.60
N ILE A 147 21.84 -6.01 -7.37
CA ILE A 147 22.39 -5.46 -6.14
C ILE A 147 23.70 -6.16 -5.80
N PRO A 148 24.87 -5.45 -5.74
CA PRO A 148 26.14 -6.03 -5.33
C PRO A 148 26.18 -6.31 -3.81
N ASP A 149 27.20 -7.04 -3.37
CA ASP A 149 27.51 -7.18 -1.95
C ASP A 149 27.77 -5.82 -1.31
N LYS A 150 27.05 -5.48 -0.25
CA LYS A 150 27.14 -4.18 0.46
C LYS A 150 26.74 -2.96 -0.40
N PRO A 151 25.51 -2.91 -0.90
CA PRO A 151 25.05 -1.81 -1.74
C PRO A 151 24.82 -0.53 -0.92
N GLY A 152 25.13 0.62 -1.51
CA GLY A 152 24.63 1.90 -0.98
C GLY A 152 23.13 2.06 -1.23
N ALA A 153 22.44 2.83 -0.38
CA ALA A 153 20.98 3.04 -0.47
C ALA A 153 20.53 3.52 -1.85
N LEU A 154 21.33 4.34 -2.53
CA LEU A 154 21.02 4.84 -3.88
C LEU A 154 20.93 3.71 -4.91
N ILE A 155 21.87 2.74 -4.88
CA ILE A 155 21.87 1.60 -5.79
C ILE A 155 20.62 0.74 -5.59
N VAL A 156 20.28 0.45 -4.34
CA VAL A 156 19.08 -0.31 -3.98
C VAL A 156 17.82 0.41 -4.45
N ASN A 157 17.72 1.72 -4.21
CA ASN A 157 16.55 2.50 -4.60
C ASN A 157 16.40 2.55 -6.13
N ASN A 158 17.50 2.74 -6.88
CA ASN A 158 17.47 2.75 -8.33
C ASN A 158 17.06 1.39 -8.91
N ALA A 159 17.63 0.28 -8.40
CA ALA A 159 17.24 -1.05 -8.82
C ALA A 159 15.74 -1.31 -8.57
N ARG A 160 15.24 -0.97 -7.38
CA ARG A 160 13.81 -1.07 -7.05
C ARG A 160 12.94 -0.20 -7.95
N ALA A 161 13.34 1.06 -8.20
CA ALA A 161 12.59 1.97 -9.07
C ALA A 161 12.52 1.45 -10.50
N THR A 162 13.62 0.91 -11.03
CA THR A 162 13.70 0.35 -12.39
C THR A 162 12.82 -0.88 -12.52
N VAL A 163 13.00 -1.88 -11.67
CA VAL A 163 12.28 -3.16 -11.78
C VAL A 163 10.81 -2.99 -11.47
N TRP A 164 10.47 -2.34 -10.35
CA TRP A 164 9.07 -2.16 -9.95
C TRP A 164 8.33 -1.09 -10.76
N GLY A 165 9.04 -0.26 -11.53
CA GLY A 165 8.46 0.69 -12.47
C GLY A 165 8.12 0.09 -13.83
N GLN A 166 8.64 -1.10 -14.20
CA GLN A 166 8.28 -1.82 -15.42
C GLN A 166 6.79 -2.12 -15.46
N GLN A 167 6.21 -2.10 -16.65
CA GLN A 167 4.78 -2.44 -16.82
C GLN A 167 4.59 -3.95 -16.87
N LEU A 168 3.56 -4.43 -16.19
CA LEU A 168 3.11 -5.81 -16.33
C LEU A 168 2.49 -6.02 -17.72
N PRO A 169 2.82 -7.11 -18.42
CA PRO A 169 2.16 -7.48 -19.66
C PRO A 169 0.65 -7.61 -19.47
N ASP A 170 -0.12 -7.17 -20.46
CA ASP A 170 -1.59 -7.29 -20.52
C ASP A 170 -2.36 -6.72 -19.31
N ALA A 171 -1.72 -5.86 -18.52
CA ALA A 171 -2.28 -5.27 -17.31
C ALA A 171 -2.60 -3.76 -17.46
N GLY A 172 -2.86 -3.28 -18.68
CA GLY A 172 -3.30 -1.90 -18.93
C GLY A 172 -2.32 -0.81 -18.47
N GLY A 173 -1.02 -1.15 -18.39
CA GLY A 173 0.04 -0.23 -17.93
C GLY A 173 0.28 -0.25 -16.41
N LEU A 174 -0.25 -1.24 -15.71
CA LEU A 174 0.01 -1.42 -14.27
C LEU A 174 1.50 -1.71 -14.01
N PRO A 175 2.20 -0.95 -13.16
CA PRO A 175 3.58 -1.23 -12.79
C PRO A 175 3.75 -2.55 -12.03
N ALA A 176 4.86 -3.28 -12.29
CA ALA A 176 5.18 -4.57 -11.67
C ALA A 176 5.27 -4.50 -10.13
N GLY A 177 5.60 -3.34 -9.58
CA GLY A 177 5.59 -3.12 -8.14
C GLY A 177 4.22 -3.30 -7.49
N ALA A 178 3.12 -3.27 -8.26
CA ALA A 178 1.79 -3.63 -7.75
C ALA A 178 1.71 -5.11 -7.38
N ALA A 179 2.29 -5.99 -8.19
CA ALA A 179 2.38 -7.41 -7.91
C ALA A 179 3.24 -7.69 -6.68
N PHE A 180 4.39 -7.01 -6.57
CA PHE A 180 5.25 -7.07 -5.39
C PHE A 180 4.51 -6.64 -4.12
N ALA A 181 3.78 -5.52 -4.15
CA ALA A 181 2.99 -5.05 -3.01
C ALA A 181 1.88 -6.05 -2.63
N ALA A 182 1.17 -6.61 -3.61
CA ALA A 182 0.12 -7.60 -3.37
C ALA A 182 0.68 -8.88 -2.73
N LEU A 183 1.85 -9.35 -3.19
CA LEU A 183 2.55 -10.51 -2.64
C LEU A 183 3.01 -10.25 -1.20
N THR A 184 3.78 -9.20 -0.98
CA THR A 184 4.43 -8.92 0.31
C THR A 184 3.43 -8.57 1.40
N LEU A 185 2.34 -7.85 1.06
CA LEU A 185 1.27 -7.53 1.99
C LEU A 185 0.28 -8.68 2.22
N GLY A 186 0.43 -9.80 1.45
CA GLY A 186 -0.39 -11.00 1.59
C GLY A 186 -1.80 -10.86 1.05
N PHE A 187 -1.97 -10.04 0.03
CA PHE A 187 -3.27 -9.85 -0.63
C PHE A 187 -3.57 -10.91 -1.68
N LEU A 188 -2.54 -11.65 -2.13
CA LEU A 188 -2.72 -12.78 -3.05
C LEU A 188 -3.26 -14.01 -2.31
N ALA A 189 -4.24 -14.66 -2.93
CA ALA A 189 -4.79 -15.96 -2.53
C ALA A 189 -4.66 -16.93 -3.71
N ASP A 190 -5.65 -17.79 -3.93
CA ASP A 190 -5.73 -18.67 -5.10
C ASP A 190 -6.94 -18.25 -5.95
N GLY A 191 -6.91 -17.02 -6.47
CA GLY A 191 -8.01 -16.42 -7.22
C GLY A 191 -7.54 -15.35 -8.20
N GLU A 192 -8.29 -14.27 -8.27
CA GLU A 192 -8.06 -13.14 -9.15
C GLU A 192 -8.15 -11.82 -8.39
N GLN A 193 -7.39 -10.82 -8.86
CA GLN A 193 -7.47 -9.44 -8.41
C GLN A 193 -8.21 -8.60 -9.44
N SER A 194 -9.29 -7.93 -9.05
CA SER A 194 -9.94 -6.95 -9.92
C SER A 194 -9.08 -5.73 -10.12
N LEU A 195 -8.86 -5.34 -11.39
CA LEU A 195 -8.05 -4.17 -11.76
C LEU A 195 -8.95 -3.03 -12.22
N PHE A 196 -8.69 -1.84 -11.67
CA PHE A 196 -9.41 -0.60 -11.99
C PHE A 196 -8.43 0.53 -12.28
N ARG A 197 -8.92 1.55 -13.02
CA ARG A 197 -8.18 2.79 -13.30
C ARG A 197 -9.06 4.02 -13.02
N ALA A 198 -8.43 5.08 -12.52
CA ALA A 198 -9.03 6.40 -12.42
C ALA A 198 -7.95 7.47 -12.69
N GLY A 199 -7.93 8.01 -13.90
CA GLY A 199 -6.88 8.92 -14.35
C GLY A 199 -5.48 8.29 -14.25
N ARG A 200 -4.63 8.84 -13.40
CA ARG A 200 -3.26 8.34 -13.15
C ARG A 200 -3.17 7.23 -12.08
N TRP A 201 -4.30 6.82 -11.53
CA TRP A 201 -4.35 5.82 -10.49
C TRP A 201 -4.81 4.48 -11.02
N TYR A 202 -4.16 3.42 -10.55
CA TYR A 202 -4.63 2.05 -10.65
C TYR A 202 -5.01 1.54 -9.27
N ARG A 203 -5.96 0.64 -9.21
CA ARG A 203 -6.34 -0.09 -8.01
C ARG A 203 -6.46 -1.57 -8.34
N LEU A 204 -5.65 -2.38 -7.67
CA LEU A 204 -5.74 -3.83 -7.67
C LEU A 204 -6.46 -4.24 -6.39
N SER A 205 -7.52 -5.02 -6.49
CA SER A 205 -8.44 -5.28 -5.37
C SER A 205 -8.73 -6.75 -5.19
N SER A 206 -8.66 -7.20 -3.94
CA SER A 206 -9.11 -8.51 -3.48
C SER A 206 -9.93 -8.39 -2.19
N ALA A 207 -10.44 -9.51 -1.69
CA ALA A 207 -11.07 -9.58 -0.37
C ALA A 207 -10.09 -9.29 0.78
N ARG A 208 -8.77 -9.41 0.54
CA ARG A 208 -7.72 -9.22 1.55
C ARG A 208 -7.17 -7.81 1.62
N GLY A 209 -7.47 -6.96 0.65
CA GLY A 209 -6.99 -5.58 0.61
C GLY A 209 -6.82 -5.04 -0.80
N HIS A 210 -6.25 -3.85 -0.88
CA HIS A 210 -6.08 -3.15 -2.15
C HIS A 210 -4.65 -2.65 -2.31
N VAL A 211 -4.14 -2.72 -3.54
CA VAL A 211 -2.92 -2.00 -3.93
C VAL A 211 -3.33 -0.80 -4.75
N LEU A 212 -2.92 0.38 -4.33
CA LEU A 212 -3.16 1.63 -5.02
C LEU A 212 -1.85 2.08 -5.66
N VAL A 213 -1.86 2.34 -6.96
CA VAL A 213 -0.68 2.76 -7.71
C VAL A 213 -0.95 4.11 -8.37
N ARG A 214 -0.15 5.10 -8.04
CA ARG A 214 -0.10 6.36 -8.78
C ARG A 214 1.05 6.28 -9.77
N ALA A 215 0.73 6.27 -11.06
CA ALA A 215 1.73 6.25 -12.12
C ALA A 215 2.67 7.46 -12.03
N GLY A 216 3.96 7.22 -12.22
CA GLY A 216 4.97 8.27 -12.33
C GLY A 216 4.73 9.17 -13.56
N SER A 217 5.31 10.36 -13.56
CA SER A 217 5.11 11.35 -14.62
C SER A 217 5.62 10.91 -16.00
N GLY A 218 6.53 9.94 -16.08
CA GLY A 218 7.10 9.43 -17.33
C GLY A 218 6.27 8.36 -18.04
N LEU A 219 5.35 7.68 -17.36
CA LEU A 219 4.54 6.59 -17.92
C LEU A 219 3.40 7.07 -18.85
N GLN A 220 3.02 8.33 -18.78
CA GLN A 220 1.95 8.88 -19.63
C GLN A 220 2.39 9.21 -21.06
N SER A 221 3.67 9.45 -21.31
CA SER A 221 4.16 9.76 -22.66
C SER A 221 4.06 8.58 -23.64
N ALA A 222 4.12 7.35 -23.17
CA ALA A 222 4.07 6.16 -24.03
C ALA A 222 2.64 5.84 -24.52
N LEU A 223 1.62 6.13 -23.72
CA LEU A 223 0.21 5.83 -24.05
C LEU A 223 -0.45 6.89 -24.95
N SER A 224 0.13 8.09 -25.06
CA SER A 224 -0.37 9.17 -25.96
C SER A 224 0.23 9.09 -27.36
N ALA A 225 1.26 8.27 -27.60
CA ALA A 225 1.92 8.13 -28.88
C ALA A 225 1.28 7.08 -29.81
N ASP A 226 0.46 6.16 -29.27
CA ASP A 226 -0.20 5.08 -30.02
C ASP A 226 -1.64 5.42 -30.48
N GLY A 227 -2.08 6.65 -30.26
CA GLY A 227 -3.45 7.10 -30.55
C GLY A 227 -3.55 8.27 -31.57
N ALA A 228 -2.54 8.50 -32.41
CA ALA A 228 -2.56 9.52 -33.46
C ALA A 228 -2.42 8.92 -34.87
#